data_7aea842f177324d402bbbf51ba321981
#
_entry.id   7aea842f177324d402bbbf51ba321981
#
_cell.length_a   1.000
_cell.length_b   1.000
_cell.length_c   1.000
_cell.angle_alpha   90.00
_cell.angle_beta   90.00
_cell.angle_gamma   90.00
#
_symmetry.space_group_name_H-M   'P 1'
#
loop_
_entity.id
_entity.type
_entity.pdbx_description
1 polymer ?
#
loop_
_entity_poly.entity_id
_entity_poly.type
_entity_poly.pdbx_seq_one_letter_code
_entity_poly.pdbx_strand_id
1 'polypeptide(L)'
;MSDNHTHTETPENCTHDCSTCGEACAQHEPESLQQPLRPGSRVDKVIAVVSGKGGVGKSLVTSLLACEMQRRGHQAAVLDADITGPSIPQAFGVHGGAMGGEDFLYANRTRTGIEIMSINLLLPNETDPVVWRGPVIAGAVTQFWTDVQWENVNYMFVDMPPGTGDVPLTVFQSLPVAGVVVVTSPQELVGMIVDKAVNMADLMHVPVLGIVENMAYYTCPDCGKQHAIFGESHIEAIAAKHGIPNTAKLPIDPAIAAACDAGKIEDVQGAWLSSLADAIEGK
;
A
#
# COMPACT_ATOMS: atom_id res chain seq x y z
N MET A 1 23.51 -45.61 0.71
CA MET A 1 22.06 -45.83 0.53
C MET A 1 21.41 -45.21 1.73
N SER A 2 20.98 -44.01 1.60
CA SER A 2 20.35 -43.23 2.69
C SER A 2 18.87 -43.12 2.34
N ASP A 3 18.07 -43.85 3.10
CA ASP A 3 16.61 -43.85 2.95
C ASP A 3 16.06 -42.51 3.36
N ASN A 4 15.50 -41.79 2.38
CA ASN A 4 14.79 -40.53 2.54
C ASN A 4 13.32 -40.89 2.89
N HIS A 5 13.01 -41.09 4.17
CA HIS A 5 11.63 -41.25 4.63
C HIS A 5 10.96 -39.88 4.73
N THR A 6 10.18 -39.54 3.73
CA THR A 6 9.18 -38.49 3.82
C THR A 6 8.00 -39.00 4.65
N HIS A 7 7.93 -38.61 5.93
CA HIS A 7 6.76 -38.89 6.76
C HIS A 7 5.63 -37.94 6.38
N THR A 8 4.64 -38.47 5.65
CA THR A 8 3.38 -37.77 5.27
C THR A 8 2.23 -38.09 6.25
N GLU A 9 2.49 -38.72 7.36
CA GLU A 9 1.45 -39.11 8.34
C GLU A 9 1.81 -38.61 9.75
N THR A 10 0.81 -38.08 10.46
CA THR A 10 0.94 -37.70 11.88
C THR A 10 1.36 -38.91 12.70
N PRO A 11 2.37 -38.84 13.59
CA PRO A 11 2.71 -39.91 14.48
C PRO A 11 1.50 -40.34 15.30
N GLU A 12 1.28 -41.66 15.44
CA GLU A 12 0.12 -42.23 16.16
C GLU A 12 -0.01 -41.79 17.65
N ASN A 13 1.00 -41.10 18.20
CA ASN A 13 1.03 -40.55 19.56
C ASN A 13 1.06 -39.02 19.62
N CYS A 14 0.66 -38.34 18.60
CA CYS A 14 0.63 -36.88 18.60
C CYS A 14 -0.49 -36.36 19.53
N THR A 15 -0.11 -35.72 20.64
CA THR A 15 -1.04 -35.09 21.59
C THR A 15 -1.56 -33.72 21.13
N HIS A 16 -1.12 -33.23 19.97
CA HIS A 16 -1.39 -31.87 19.46
C HIS A 16 -0.96 -30.71 20.40
N ASP A 17 -0.18 -31.02 21.46
CA ASP A 17 0.43 -30.01 22.32
C ASP A 17 1.89 -29.81 21.93
N CYS A 18 2.11 -28.82 21.08
CA CYS A 18 3.39 -28.52 20.47
C CYS A 18 4.38 -27.82 21.41
N SER A 19 3.93 -27.36 22.57
CA SER A 19 4.79 -26.69 23.57
C SER A 19 5.70 -27.72 24.29
N THR A 20 5.37 -29.00 24.25
CA THR A 20 6.09 -30.09 24.93
C THR A 20 6.67 -31.14 23.97
N CYS A 21 6.42 -31.00 22.65
CA CYS A 21 6.87 -31.96 21.64
C CYS A 21 8.30 -31.60 21.17
N GLY A 22 9.24 -32.51 21.40
CA GLY A 22 10.64 -32.39 20.96
C GLY A 22 10.91 -32.85 19.53
N GLU A 23 9.89 -33.19 18.74
CA GLU A 23 10.02 -33.71 17.39
C GLU A 23 9.79 -32.62 16.34
N ALA A 24 10.66 -32.56 15.33
CA ALA A 24 10.50 -31.65 14.17
C ALA A 24 9.41 -32.22 13.25
N CYS A 25 8.15 -31.83 13.46
CA CYS A 25 7.05 -32.13 12.56
C CYS A 25 7.08 -31.21 11.35
N ALA A 26 7.03 -31.77 10.13
CA ALA A 26 6.90 -31.01 8.87
C ALA A 26 5.58 -30.20 8.78
N GLN A 27 4.64 -30.37 9.71
CA GLN A 27 3.37 -29.64 9.82
C GLN A 27 3.45 -28.35 10.65
N HIS A 28 4.66 -27.94 11.12
CA HIS A 28 4.85 -26.77 11.99
C HIS A 28 5.39 -25.52 11.30
N GLU A 29 5.72 -25.57 10.04
CA GLU A 29 5.87 -24.33 9.30
C GLU A 29 4.45 -23.83 9.00
N PRO A 30 4.06 -22.65 9.51
CA PRO A 30 2.77 -22.07 9.15
C PRO A 30 2.75 -21.93 7.62
N GLU A 31 1.79 -22.59 6.98
CA GLU A 31 1.60 -22.45 5.54
C GLU A 31 1.51 -20.95 5.23
N SER A 32 2.36 -20.50 4.34
CA SER A 32 2.33 -19.11 3.88
C SER A 32 0.95 -18.84 3.26
N LEU A 33 0.23 -17.89 3.81
CA LEU A 33 -1.06 -17.45 3.26
C LEU A 33 -0.90 -16.57 2.00
N GLN A 34 0.35 -16.32 1.59
CA GLN A 34 0.64 -15.55 0.39
C GLN A 34 0.10 -16.24 -0.84
N GLN A 35 -0.62 -15.47 -1.64
CA GLN A 35 -1.20 -15.94 -2.87
C GLN A 35 -0.23 -15.75 -4.04
N PRO A 36 -0.18 -16.69 -4.99
CA PRO A 36 0.65 -16.54 -6.18
C PRO A 36 0.08 -15.44 -7.10
N LEU A 37 0.96 -14.77 -7.81
CA LEU A 37 0.57 -13.94 -8.95
C LEU A 37 0.01 -14.81 -10.08
N ARG A 38 -0.85 -14.21 -10.90
CA ARG A 38 -1.28 -14.82 -12.15
C ARG A 38 -0.07 -15.23 -13.00
N PRO A 39 -0.10 -16.42 -13.66
CA PRO A 39 0.95 -16.82 -14.59
C PRO A 39 1.15 -15.77 -15.71
N GLY A 40 2.40 -15.36 -15.89
CA GLY A 40 2.77 -14.30 -16.85
C GLY A 40 2.78 -12.89 -16.26
N SER A 41 2.29 -12.68 -15.04
CA SER A 41 2.46 -11.45 -14.27
C SER A 41 3.83 -11.40 -13.58
N ARG A 42 4.36 -10.20 -13.42
CA ARG A 42 5.57 -9.95 -12.62
C ARG A 42 5.43 -8.66 -11.82
N VAL A 43 5.67 -8.76 -10.51
CA VAL A 43 5.78 -7.63 -9.59
C VAL A 43 7.02 -7.86 -8.73
N ASP A 44 8.00 -6.96 -8.81
CA ASP A 44 9.28 -7.13 -8.13
C ASP A 44 9.20 -6.73 -6.66
N LYS A 45 8.49 -5.64 -6.33
CA LYS A 45 8.38 -5.13 -4.96
C LYS A 45 7.00 -4.53 -4.69
N VAL A 46 6.37 -4.96 -3.60
CA VAL A 46 5.06 -4.46 -3.13
C VAL A 46 5.27 -3.58 -1.90
N ILE A 47 4.75 -2.35 -1.94
CA ILE A 47 4.83 -1.37 -0.85
C ILE A 47 3.41 -1.02 -0.39
N ALA A 48 3.09 -1.30 0.87
CA ALA A 48 1.81 -0.90 1.44
C ALA A 48 1.86 0.55 1.93
N VAL A 49 0.87 1.35 1.54
CA VAL A 49 0.70 2.72 2.04
C VAL A 49 -0.47 2.72 3.03
N VAL A 50 -0.18 3.01 4.27
CA VAL A 50 -1.13 2.88 5.39
C VAL A 50 -1.37 4.22 6.08
N SER A 51 -2.53 4.36 6.71
CA SER A 51 -2.83 5.49 7.60
C SER A 51 -3.71 5.05 8.76
N GLY A 52 -3.54 5.67 9.92
CA GLY A 52 -4.34 5.34 11.10
C GLY A 52 -5.75 5.94 11.09
N LYS A 53 -6.03 6.91 10.20
CA LYS A 53 -7.36 7.52 10.02
C LYS A 53 -7.59 7.92 8.57
N GLY A 54 -8.85 8.10 8.20
CA GLY A 54 -9.23 8.64 6.90
C GLY A 54 -8.92 10.14 6.76
N GLY A 55 -8.79 10.63 5.53
CA GLY A 55 -8.65 12.05 5.21
C GLY A 55 -7.26 12.64 5.40
N VAL A 56 -6.22 11.84 5.68
CA VAL A 56 -4.84 12.33 5.80
C VAL A 56 -4.12 12.46 4.45
N GLY A 57 -4.76 12.06 3.35
CA GLY A 57 -4.18 12.10 2.01
C GLY A 57 -3.33 10.88 1.66
N LYS A 58 -3.64 9.72 2.22
CA LYS A 58 -2.99 8.44 1.92
C LYS A 58 -2.93 8.17 0.41
N SER A 59 -4.08 8.21 -0.27
CA SER A 59 -4.17 7.95 -1.73
C SER A 59 -3.42 8.97 -2.57
N LEU A 60 -3.33 10.23 -2.10
CA LEU A 60 -2.46 11.25 -2.72
C LEU A 60 -0.99 10.83 -2.64
N VAL A 61 -0.53 10.42 -1.45
CA VAL A 61 0.86 9.97 -1.25
C VAL A 61 1.14 8.72 -2.07
N THR A 62 0.21 7.75 -2.11
CA THR A 62 0.28 6.54 -2.95
C THR A 62 0.47 6.92 -4.42
N SER A 63 -0.36 7.83 -4.93
CA SER A 63 -0.29 8.30 -6.32
C SER A 63 1.02 9.01 -6.63
N LEU A 64 1.48 9.91 -5.73
CA LEU A 64 2.73 10.64 -5.91
C LEU A 64 3.96 9.72 -5.87
N LEU A 65 3.97 8.68 -5.03
CA LEU A 65 5.04 7.67 -5.00
C LEU A 65 5.08 6.88 -6.31
N ALA A 66 3.92 6.45 -6.83
CA ALA A 66 3.85 5.77 -8.12
C ALA A 66 4.35 6.68 -9.26
N CYS A 67 3.94 7.96 -9.28
CA CYS A 67 4.43 8.94 -10.25
C CYS A 67 5.95 9.17 -10.13
N GLU A 68 6.49 9.23 -8.91
CA GLU A 68 7.92 9.39 -8.68
C GLU A 68 8.72 8.21 -9.22
N MET A 69 8.29 6.96 -8.93
CA MET A 69 8.93 5.77 -9.47
C MET A 69 8.86 5.71 -10.99
N GLN A 70 7.71 6.06 -11.58
CA GLN A 70 7.55 6.11 -13.03
C GLN A 70 8.50 7.14 -13.67
N ARG A 71 8.67 8.34 -13.08
CA ARG A 71 9.63 9.35 -13.55
C ARG A 71 11.08 8.90 -13.45
N ARG A 72 11.40 8.04 -12.50
CA ARG A 72 12.72 7.42 -12.34
C ARG A 72 12.98 6.29 -13.35
N GLY A 73 12.03 5.98 -14.21
CA GLY A 73 12.15 4.96 -15.26
C GLY A 73 11.77 3.55 -14.81
N HIS A 74 11.10 3.40 -13.67
CA HIS A 74 10.56 2.12 -13.23
C HIS A 74 9.11 1.95 -13.67
N GLN A 75 8.72 0.74 -14.03
CA GLN A 75 7.31 0.43 -14.23
C GLN A 75 6.60 0.39 -12.89
N ALA A 76 5.73 1.37 -12.65
CA ALA A 76 4.96 1.48 -11.41
C ALA A 76 3.53 0.93 -11.58
N ALA A 77 2.95 0.47 -10.47
CA ALA A 77 1.55 0.09 -10.39
C ALA A 77 0.91 0.57 -9.08
N VAL A 78 -0.41 0.74 -9.10
CA VAL A 78 -1.22 1.02 -7.90
C VAL A 78 -2.35 0.00 -7.82
N LEU A 79 -2.41 -0.72 -6.70
CA LEU A 79 -3.53 -1.56 -6.32
C LEU A 79 -4.32 -0.79 -5.26
N ASP A 80 -5.52 -0.34 -5.63
CA ASP A 80 -6.43 0.40 -4.76
C ASP A 80 -7.26 -0.58 -3.92
N ALA A 81 -6.87 -0.74 -2.65
CA ALA A 81 -7.55 -1.56 -1.67
C ALA A 81 -8.51 -0.76 -0.77
N ASP A 82 -8.60 0.57 -0.93
CA ASP A 82 -9.55 1.43 -0.23
C ASP A 82 -10.89 1.49 -0.97
N ILE A 83 -11.62 0.38 -0.93
CA ILE A 83 -12.88 0.21 -1.65
C ILE A 83 -13.98 1.17 -1.18
N THR A 84 -13.85 1.71 0.03
CA THR A 84 -14.86 2.61 0.62
C THR A 84 -14.74 4.05 0.14
N GLY A 85 -13.58 4.44 -0.34
CA GLY A 85 -13.31 5.79 -0.85
C GLY A 85 -12.32 5.78 -2.01
N PRO A 86 -12.60 5.04 -3.10
CA PRO A 86 -11.65 4.83 -4.17
C PRO A 86 -11.39 6.14 -4.91
N SER A 87 -10.23 6.72 -4.70
CA SER A 87 -9.81 8.01 -5.28
C SER A 87 -8.69 7.89 -6.31
N ILE A 88 -8.09 6.71 -6.43
CA ILE A 88 -6.94 6.49 -7.32
C ILE A 88 -7.30 6.68 -8.80
N PRO A 89 -8.34 6.03 -9.37
CA PRO A 89 -8.69 6.23 -10.77
C PRO A 89 -8.99 7.70 -11.10
N GLN A 90 -9.73 8.40 -10.22
CA GLN A 90 -10.06 9.81 -10.38
C GLN A 90 -8.80 10.68 -10.45
N ALA A 91 -7.86 10.49 -9.52
CA ALA A 91 -6.63 11.31 -9.48
C ALA A 91 -5.77 11.15 -10.75
N PHE A 92 -5.79 9.97 -11.37
CA PHE A 92 -5.06 9.68 -12.60
C PHE A 92 -5.87 9.94 -13.89
N GLY A 93 -7.16 10.29 -13.78
CA GLY A 93 -8.05 10.45 -14.94
C GLY A 93 -8.29 9.15 -15.69
N VAL A 94 -8.26 8.03 -14.98
CA VAL A 94 -8.57 6.70 -15.55
C VAL A 94 -10.06 6.45 -15.36
N HIS A 95 -10.76 6.32 -16.46
CA HIS A 95 -12.20 6.08 -16.53
C HIS A 95 -12.52 4.83 -17.33
N GLY A 96 -13.72 4.28 -17.11
CA GLY A 96 -14.21 3.09 -17.82
C GLY A 96 -13.79 1.80 -17.14
N GLY A 97 -14.43 0.70 -17.58
CA GLY A 97 -14.26 -0.61 -16.98
C GLY A 97 -12.89 -1.23 -17.24
N ALA A 98 -12.46 -2.10 -16.33
CA ALA A 98 -11.32 -2.96 -16.58
C ALA A 98 -11.66 -3.93 -17.72
N MET A 99 -10.73 -4.07 -18.67
CA MET A 99 -10.87 -5.04 -19.76
C MET A 99 -10.30 -6.39 -19.33
N GLY A 100 -10.89 -7.49 -19.83
CA GLY A 100 -10.39 -8.81 -19.48
C GLY A 100 -10.68 -9.85 -20.53
N GLY A 101 -10.07 -11.03 -20.36
CA GLY A 101 -10.43 -12.27 -21.03
C GLY A 101 -11.49 -13.05 -20.24
N GLU A 102 -11.66 -14.35 -20.59
CA GLU A 102 -12.64 -15.21 -19.90
C GLU A 102 -12.28 -15.43 -18.42
N ASP A 103 -10.98 -15.47 -18.08
CA ASP A 103 -10.48 -15.84 -16.75
C ASP A 103 -9.55 -14.80 -16.11
N PHE A 104 -9.46 -13.58 -16.64
CA PHE A 104 -8.54 -12.55 -16.09
C PHE A 104 -8.93 -11.14 -16.49
N LEU A 105 -8.33 -10.17 -15.77
CA LEU A 105 -8.45 -8.75 -16.04
C LEU A 105 -7.09 -8.16 -16.42
N TYR A 106 -7.09 -7.14 -17.26
CA TYR A 106 -5.92 -6.27 -17.43
C TYR A 106 -6.01 -5.09 -16.48
N ALA A 107 -4.87 -4.72 -15.90
CA ALA A 107 -4.79 -3.44 -15.20
C ALA A 107 -4.99 -2.29 -16.20
N ASN A 108 -5.73 -1.26 -15.79
CA ASN A 108 -5.87 -0.05 -16.59
C ASN A 108 -4.55 0.73 -16.55
N ARG A 109 -4.21 1.40 -17.65
CA ARG A 109 -2.99 2.20 -17.75
C ARG A 109 -3.28 3.68 -17.76
N THR A 110 -2.50 4.42 -16.98
CA THR A 110 -2.50 5.88 -17.00
C THR A 110 -1.80 6.42 -18.25
N ARG A 111 -1.82 7.73 -18.40
CA ARG A 111 -1.15 8.44 -19.51
C ARG A 111 0.36 8.18 -19.56
N THR A 112 1.04 8.02 -18.43
CA THR A 112 2.49 7.72 -18.37
C THR A 112 2.79 6.22 -18.29
N GLY A 113 1.76 5.36 -18.26
CA GLY A 113 1.90 3.92 -18.28
C GLY A 113 1.87 3.25 -16.91
N ILE A 114 1.55 3.96 -15.82
CA ILE A 114 1.32 3.37 -14.51
C ILE A 114 0.12 2.42 -14.59
N GLU A 115 0.24 1.20 -14.09
CA GLU A 115 -0.85 0.23 -14.07
C GLU A 115 -1.71 0.43 -12.82
N ILE A 116 -3.03 0.46 -12.99
CA ILE A 116 -3.98 0.71 -11.89
C ILE A 116 -5.07 -0.36 -11.90
N MET A 117 -5.37 -0.87 -10.69
CA MET A 117 -6.56 -1.67 -10.44
C MET A 117 -7.29 -1.16 -9.21
N SER A 118 -8.57 -0.92 -9.36
CA SER A 118 -9.49 -0.44 -8.32
C SER A 118 -10.86 -1.05 -8.54
N ILE A 119 -11.64 -1.21 -7.47
CA ILE A 119 -13.02 -1.68 -7.57
C ILE A 119 -13.89 -0.77 -8.43
N ASN A 120 -13.63 0.54 -8.44
CA ASN A 120 -14.38 1.49 -9.26
C ASN A 120 -14.30 1.19 -10.76
N LEU A 121 -13.22 0.54 -11.21
CA LEU A 121 -13.05 0.14 -12.60
C LEU A 121 -13.87 -1.13 -12.95
N LEU A 122 -14.51 -1.75 -11.96
CA LEU A 122 -15.39 -2.91 -12.15
C LEU A 122 -16.89 -2.57 -11.98
N LEU A 123 -17.19 -1.36 -11.52
CA LEU A 123 -18.57 -0.93 -11.31
C LEU A 123 -19.22 -0.51 -12.63
N PRO A 124 -20.52 -0.80 -12.84
CA PRO A 124 -21.26 -0.31 -13.99
C PRO A 124 -21.27 1.22 -14.10
N ASN A 125 -21.35 1.91 -12.94
CA ASN A 125 -21.21 3.36 -12.84
C ASN A 125 -20.20 3.67 -11.72
N GLU A 126 -19.29 4.58 -11.98
CA GLU A 126 -18.23 4.99 -11.02
C GLU A 126 -18.77 5.58 -9.70
N THR A 127 -20.03 6.04 -9.71
CA THR A 127 -20.72 6.61 -8.54
C THR A 127 -21.57 5.61 -7.78
N ASP A 128 -21.62 4.35 -8.20
CA ASP A 128 -22.39 3.33 -7.51
C ASP A 128 -21.75 3.03 -6.14
N PRO A 129 -22.53 3.01 -5.05
CA PRO A 129 -21.98 2.73 -3.74
C PRO A 129 -21.60 1.24 -3.63
N VAL A 130 -20.38 0.98 -3.16
CA VAL A 130 -19.94 -0.37 -2.82
C VAL A 130 -20.37 -0.68 -1.39
N VAL A 131 -21.43 -1.49 -1.24
CA VAL A 131 -21.96 -1.91 0.06
C VAL A 131 -21.52 -3.35 0.36
N TRP A 132 -20.21 -3.53 0.54
CA TRP A 132 -19.64 -4.84 0.83
C TRP A 132 -19.16 -4.93 2.29
N ARG A 133 -19.20 -6.16 2.82
CA ARG A 133 -18.65 -6.45 4.14
C ARG A 133 -17.15 -6.76 4.05
N GLY A 134 -16.41 -6.54 5.14
CA GLY A 134 -14.96 -6.72 5.22
C GLY A 134 -14.40 -7.96 4.51
N PRO A 135 -14.95 -9.17 4.74
CA PRO A 135 -14.45 -10.38 4.07
C PRO A 135 -14.58 -10.37 2.55
N VAL A 136 -15.66 -9.74 2.01
CA VAL A 136 -15.84 -9.61 0.56
C VAL A 136 -14.85 -8.64 -0.03
N ILE A 137 -14.60 -7.53 0.67
CA ILE A 137 -13.57 -6.53 0.31
C ILE A 137 -12.19 -7.18 0.28
N ALA A 138 -11.84 -7.90 1.34
CA ALA A 138 -10.58 -8.61 1.43
C ALA A 138 -10.39 -9.63 0.30
N GLY A 139 -11.44 -10.39 -0.04
CA GLY A 139 -11.46 -11.31 -1.18
C GLY A 139 -11.23 -10.60 -2.51
N ALA A 140 -11.88 -9.44 -2.74
CA ALA A 140 -11.68 -8.65 -3.96
C ALA A 140 -10.24 -8.14 -4.12
N VAL A 141 -9.62 -7.66 -3.03
CA VAL A 141 -8.21 -7.24 -3.05
C VAL A 141 -7.29 -8.41 -3.38
N THR A 142 -7.56 -9.59 -2.81
CA THR A 142 -6.81 -10.81 -3.16
C THR A 142 -6.98 -11.16 -4.64
N GLN A 143 -8.20 -11.06 -5.20
CA GLN A 143 -8.45 -11.28 -6.62
C GLN A 143 -7.73 -10.25 -7.51
N PHE A 144 -7.60 -9.00 -7.09
CA PHE A 144 -6.79 -8.01 -7.82
C PHE A 144 -5.31 -8.41 -7.91
N TRP A 145 -4.84 -9.17 -6.95
CA TRP A 145 -3.50 -9.74 -6.99
C TRP A 145 -3.41 -10.99 -7.87
N THR A 146 -4.37 -11.93 -7.75
CA THR A 146 -4.31 -13.26 -8.39
C THR A 146 -4.85 -13.28 -9.82
N ASP A 147 -5.84 -12.43 -10.15
CA ASP A 147 -6.61 -12.53 -11.40
C ASP A 147 -6.29 -11.40 -12.38
N VAL A 148 -5.60 -10.33 -11.92
CA VAL A 148 -5.16 -9.23 -12.78
C VAL A 148 -3.82 -9.56 -13.41
N GLN A 149 -3.70 -9.31 -14.72
CA GLN A 149 -2.44 -9.39 -15.44
C GLN A 149 -1.62 -8.13 -15.20
N TRP A 150 -0.54 -8.25 -14.41
CA TRP A 150 0.42 -7.19 -14.13
C TRP A 150 1.64 -7.34 -15.04
N GLU A 151 1.98 -6.32 -15.83
CA GLU A 151 3.02 -6.42 -16.86
C GLU A 151 4.36 -5.82 -16.41
N ASN A 152 5.27 -6.68 -15.93
CA ASN A 152 6.66 -6.30 -15.58
C ASN A 152 6.76 -5.12 -14.59
N VAL A 153 5.92 -5.09 -13.56
CA VAL A 153 5.89 -4.06 -12.54
C VAL A 153 7.13 -4.16 -11.66
N ASN A 154 7.89 -3.07 -11.54
CA ASN A 154 9.02 -2.99 -10.60
C ASN A 154 8.54 -2.63 -9.19
N TYR A 155 7.61 -1.67 -9.08
CA TYR A 155 7.08 -1.21 -7.80
C TYR A 155 5.57 -1.11 -7.84
N MET A 156 4.92 -1.90 -7.00
CA MET A 156 3.47 -1.81 -6.78
C MET A 156 3.21 -1.12 -5.44
N PHE A 157 2.40 -0.07 -5.47
CA PHE A 157 1.91 0.60 -4.27
C PHE A 157 0.48 0.14 -3.98
N VAL A 158 0.25 -0.36 -2.77
CA VAL A 158 -1.08 -0.77 -2.33
C VAL A 158 -1.67 0.34 -1.48
N ASP A 159 -2.73 1.00 -1.99
CA ASP A 159 -3.47 2.02 -1.25
C ASP A 159 -4.43 1.35 -0.27
N MET A 160 -4.03 1.29 1.00
CA MET A 160 -4.74 0.54 2.03
C MET A 160 -5.96 1.30 2.55
N PRO A 161 -7.05 0.66 2.98
CA PRO A 161 -8.09 1.35 3.73
C PRO A 161 -7.52 1.92 5.04
N PRO A 162 -8.13 2.98 5.60
CA PRO A 162 -7.66 3.56 6.85
C PRO A 162 -7.86 2.62 8.04
N GLY A 163 -6.95 2.66 9.01
CA GLY A 163 -7.00 1.86 10.22
C GLY A 163 -6.32 0.50 10.12
N THR A 164 -6.63 -0.39 11.07
CA THR A 164 -5.97 -1.70 11.26
C THR A 164 -6.99 -2.85 11.22
N GLY A 165 -7.98 -2.77 10.34
CA GLY A 165 -9.06 -3.76 10.22
C GLY A 165 -8.68 -4.99 9.38
N ASP A 166 -9.71 -5.76 8.97
CA ASP A 166 -9.55 -7.04 8.28
C ASP A 166 -8.86 -6.92 6.92
N VAL A 167 -9.12 -5.84 6.16
CA VAL A 167 -8.54 -5.67 4.83
C VAL A 167 -7.02 -5.45 4.88
N PRO A 168 -6.48 -4.53 5.71
CA PRO A 168 -5.03 -4.45 5.94
C PRO A 168 -4.40 -5.78 6.31
N LEU A 169 -4.99 -6.52 7.24
CA LEU A 169 -4.49 -7.82 7.67
C LEU A 169 -4.43 -8.81 6.49
N THR A 170 -5.50 -8.90 5.70
CA THR A 170 -5.55 -9.77 4.52
C THR A 170 -4.48 -9.40 3.49
N VAL A 171 -4.29 -8.09 3.20
CA VAL A 171 -3.23 -7.66 2.27
C VAL A 171 -1.86 -8.13 2.74
N PHE A 172 -1.51 -7.92 4.03
CA PHE A 172 -0.24 -8.36 4.57
C PHE A 172 -0.05 -9.88 4.56
N GLN A 173 -1.14 -10.64 4.70
CA GLN A 173 -1.09 -12.11 4.66
C GLN A 173 -1.03 -12.65 3.24
N SER A 174 -1.77 -12.03 2.30
CA SER A 174 -1.97 -12.56 0.95
C SER A 174 -0.94 -12.05 -0.06
N LEU A 175 -0.40 -10.85 0.12
CA LEU A 175 0.56 -10.23 -0.79
C LEU A 175 1.98 -10.24 -0.18
N PRO A 176 3.04 -10.37 -0.99
CA PRO A 176 4.43 -10.32 -0.52
C PRO A 176 4.88 -8.88 -0.26
N VAL A 177 4.31 -8.24 0.76
CA VAL A 177 4.60 -6.84 1.11
C VAL A 177 6.04 -6.73 1.60
N ALA A 178 6.86 -5.94 0.88
CA ALA A 178 8.28 -5.73 1.16
C ALA A 178 8.55 -4.55 2.10
N GLY A 179 7.55 -3.68 2.32
CA GLY A 179 7.70 -2.52 3.20
C GLY A 179 6.43 -1.70 3.33
N VAL A 180 6.40 -0.86 4.35
CA VAL A 180 5.26 0.00 4.69
C VAL A 180 5.68 1.47 4.64
N VAL A 181 4.85 2.31 4.06
CA VAL A 181 4.91 3.77 4.19
C VAL A 181 3.71 4.23 5.03
N VAL A 182 3.97 4.92 6.13
CA VAL A 182 2.93 5.43 7.01
C VAL A 182 2.60 6.87 6.64
N VAL A 183 1.32 7.17 6.39
CA VAL A 183 0.85 8.53 6.06
C VAL A 183 0.08 9.11 7.24
N THR A 184 0.41 10.34 7.60
CA THR A 184 -0.21 11.09 8.68
C THR A 184 -0.39 12.57 8.33
N SER A 185 -0.94 13.37 9.24
CA SER A 185 -1.06 14.84 9.12
C SER A 185 -0.77 15.47 10.49
N PRO A 186 -0.30 16.74 10.58
CA PRO A 186 0.03 17.40 11.85
C PRO A 186 -1.21 17.56 12.73
N GLN A 187 -1.42 16.67 13.69
CA GLN A 187 -2.51 16.71 14.67
C GLN A 187 -2.05 16.01 15.95
N GLU A 188 -2.71 16.29 17.08
CA GLU A 188 -2.29 15.83 18.42
C GLU A 188 -2.13 14.32 18.59
N LEU A 189 -2.79 13.50 17.76
CA LEU A 189 -2.77 12.03 17.89
C LEU A 189 -1.77 11.32 16.96
N VAL A 190 -0.87 12.06 16.28
CA VAL A 190 0.08 11.50 15.30
C VAL A 190 0.91 10.36 15.89
N GLY A 191 1.44 10.55 17.12
CA GLY A 191 2.24 9.53 17.78
C GLY A 191 1.50 8.21 17.94
N MET A 192 0.26 8.25 18.47
CA MET A 192 -0.55 7.03 18.67
C MET A 192 -0.93 6.35 17.35
N ILE A 193 -1.17 7.13 16.28
CA ILE A 193 -1.51 6.61 14.96
C ILE A 193 -0.31 5.89 14.36
N VAL A 194 0.86 6.52 14.44
CA VAL A 194 2.12 5.91 13.97
C VAL A 194 2.46 4.69 14.81
N ASP A 195 2.33 4.75 16.16
CA ASP A 195 2.55 3.61 17.05
C ASP A 195 1.72 2.38 16.61
N LYS A 196 0.44 2.57 16.28
CA LYS A 196 -0.44 1.48 15.82
C LYS A 196 0.01 0.90 14.47
N ALA A 197 0.40 1.76 13.52
CA ALA A 197 0.85 1.32 12.21
C ALA A 197 2.18 0.57 12.30
N VAL A 198 3.11 1.04 13.13
CA VAL A 198 4.40 0.36 13.39
C VAL A 198 4.15 -1.00 14.05
N ASN A 199 3.34 -1.04 15.11
CA ASN A 199 3.04 -2.30 15.79
C ASN A 199 2.39 -3.33 14.84
N MET A 200 1.53 -2.88 13.93
CA MET A 200 0.95 -3.78 12.92
C MET A 200 2.03 -4.29 11.96
N ALA A 201 2.91 -3.41 11.45
CA ALA A 201 4.01 -3.80 10.58
C ALA A 201 4.97 -4.79 11.25
N ASP A 202 5.29 -4.56 12.53
CA ASP A 202 6.12 -5.44 13.35
C ASP A 202 5.48 -6.83 13.52
N LEU A 203 4.17 -6.89 13.81
CA LEU A 203 3.43 -8.15 13.91
C LEU A 203 3.45 -8.94 12.60
N MET A 204 3.48 -8.25 11.47
CA MET A 204 3.54 -8.85 10.14
C MET A 204 4.97 -9.05 9.63
N HIS A 205 6.00 -8.71 10.44
CA HIS A 205 7.42 -8.77 10.10
C HIS A 205 7.79 -7.98 8.83
N VAL A 206 7.12 -6.85 8.60
CA VAL A 206 7.34 -5.97 7.45
C VAL A 206 8.00 -4.67 7.91
N PRO A 207 9.11 -4.22 7.32
CA PRO A 207 9.78 -3.00 7.73
C PRO A 207 8.97 -1.73 7.38
N VAL A 208 8.99 -0.74 8.27
CA VAL A 208 8.49 0.61 7.98
C VAL A 208 9.60 1.40 7.29
N LEU A 209 9.40 1.72 6.00
CA LEU A 209 10.38 2.40 5.15
C LEU A 209 10.45 3.90 5.42
N GLY A 210 9.33 4.48 5.87
CA GLY A 210 9.28 5.89 6.21
C GLY A 210 7.90 6.37 6.62
N ILE A 211 7.87 7.61 7.12
CA ILE A 211 6.64 8.32 7.49
C ILE A 211 6.49 9.55 6.62
N VAL A 212 5.29 9.75 6.07
CA VAL A 212 4.95 10.94 5.28
C VAL A 212 3.91 11.76 6.05
N GLU A 213 4.29 12.98 6.41
CA GLU A 213 3.37 13.95 7.00
C GLU A 213 2.80 14.83 5.89
N ASN A 214 1.57 14.55 5.47
CA ASN A 214 0.85 15.39 4.52
C ASN A 214 0.25 16.61 5.23
N MET A 215 0.02 17.70 4.51
CA MET A 215 -0.51 18.97 5.04
C MET A 215 0.40 19.59 6.13
N ALA A 216 1.71 19.35 6.05
CA ALA A 216 2.68 19.76 7.06
C ALA A 216 2.84 21.29 7.14
N TYR A 217 2.72 21.98 6.01
CA TYR A 217 2.86 23.43 5.93
C TYR A 217 2.12 23.99 4.71
N TYR A 218 1.86 25.29 4.78
CA TYR A 218 1.37 26.10 3.66
C TYR A 218 2.43 27.16 3.31
N THR A 219 2.77 27.29 2.05
CA THR A 219 3.68 28.34 1.58
C THR A 219 2.87 29.55 1.12
N CYS A 220 3.06 30.70 1.77
CA CYS A 220 2.41 31.94 1.38
C CYS A 220 2.84 32.35 -0.03
N PRO A 221 1.91 32.57 -0.98
CA PRO A 221 2.25 32.90 -2.35
C PRO A 221 2.88 34.30 -2.48
N ASP A 222 2.60 35.20 -1.54
CA ASP A 222 3.09 36.59 -1.60
C ASP A 222 4.52 36.74 -1.09
N CYS A 223 4.90 36.03 -0.01
CA CYS A 223 6.20 36.22 0.66
C CYS A 223 7.04 34.94 0.76
N GLY A 224 6.54 33.80 0.32
CA GLY A 224 7.25 32.51 0.37
C GLY A 224 7.42 31.91 1.78
N LYS A 225 6.92 32.56 2.83
CA LYS A 225 7.01 32.04 4.21
C LYS A 225 6.14 30.81 4.38
N GLN A 226 6.70 29.78 5.01
CA GLN A 226 5.95 28.59 5.41
C GLN A 226 5.22 28.80 6.73
N HIS A 227 3.99 28.30 6.80
CA HIS A 227 3.12 28.36 7.97
C HIS A 227 2.64 26.96 8.33
N ALA A 228 2.82 26.57 9.56
CA ALA A 228 2.29 25.32 10.13
C ALA A 228 0.81 25.51 10.54
N ILE A 229 -0.10 25.36 9.57
CA ILE A 229 -1.53 25.64 9.75
C ILE A 229 -2.16 24.73 10.82
N PHE A 230 -1.72 23.47 10.88
CA PHE A 230 -2.22 22.46 11.82
C PHE A 230 -1.29 22.24 13.03
N GLY A 231 -0.37 23.16 13.29
CA GLY A 231 0.61 23.07 14.37
C GLY A 231 1.99 22.61 13.90
N GLU A 232 2.95 22.65 14.81
CA GLU A 232 4.32 22.24 14.54
C GLU A 232 4.42 20.72 14.30
N SER A 233 5.26 20.35 13.33
CA SER A 233 5.52 18.96 13.02
C SER A 233 6.39 18.30 14.08
N HIS A 234 6.03 17.09 14.49
CA HIS A 234 6.81 16.25 15.40
C HIS A 234 7.25 14.94 14.76
N ILE A 235 7.15 14.84 13.43
CA ILE A 235 7.35 13.59 12.69
C ILE A 235 8.76 13.03 12.86
N GLU A 236 9.79 13.89 12.90
CA GLU A 236 11.18 13.47 13.06
C GLU A 236 11.44 12.84 14.45
N ALA A 237 10.84 13.41 15.49
CA ALA A 237 10.93 12.86 16.84
C ALA A 237 10.21 11.50 16.95
N ILE A 238 9.06 11.36 16.28
CA ILE A 238 8.29 10.12 16.23
C ILE A 238 9.06 9.07 15.42
N ALA A 239 9.62 9.43 14.28
CA ALA A 239 10.42 8.53 13.46
C ALA A 239 11.66 8.03 14.24
N ALA A 240 12.36 8.93 14.93
CA ALA A 240 13.52 8.57 15.76
C ALA A 240 13.13 7.61 16.90
N LYS A 241 11.98 7.82 17.56
CA LYS A 241 11.45 6.92 18.60
C LYS A 241 11.31 5.47 18.12
N HIS A 242 10.91 5.27 16.87
CA HIS A 242 10.67 3.96 16.26
C HIS A 242 11.82 3.46 15.38
N GLY A 243 12.92 4.19 15.30
CA GLY A 243 14.05 3.83 14.43
C GLY A 243 13.71 3.86 12.94
N ILE A 244 12.70 4.64 12.54
CA ILE A 244 12.28 4.76 11.14
C ILE A 244 13.23 5.75 10.44
N PRO A 245 13.89 5.31 9.36
CA PRO A 245 15.01 6.07 8.80
C PRO A 245 14.58 7.31 8.00
N ASN A 246 13.37 7.30 7.43
CA ASN A 246 12.96 8.32 6.47
C ASN A 246 11.70 9.04 6.88
N THR A 247 11.70 10.36 6.73
CA THR A 247 10.52 11.21 6.87
C THR A 247 10.38 12.11 5.65
N ALA A 248 9.14 12.43 5.29
CA ALA A 248 8.83 13.39 4.25
C ALA A 248 7.68 14.30 4.67
N LYS A 249 7.68 15.54 4.20
CA LYS A 249 6.63 16.52 4.47
C LYS A 249 6.06 17.05 3.17
N LEU A 250 4.74 16.97 3.02
CA LEU A 250 4.03 17.53 1.88
C LEU A 250 3.30 18.81 2.27
N PRO A 251 3.25 19.81 1.37
CA PRO A 251 2.55 21.06 1.62
C PRO A 251 1.03 20.90 1.55
N ILE A 252 0.32 21.87 2.11
CA ILE A 252 -1.03 22.22 1.71
C ILE A 252 -0.88 23.04 0.42
N ASP A 253 -1.23 22.45 -0.73
CA ASP A 253 -1.15 23.10 -2.02
C ASP A 253 -2.46 22.89 -2.80
N PRO A 254 -3.26 23.95 -3.03
CA PRO A 254 -4.48 23.87 -3.83
C PRO A 254 -4.25 23.36 -5.26
N ALA A 255 -3.04 23.55 -5.82
CA ALA A 255 -2.73 23.07 -7.16
C ALA A 255 -2.66 21.54 -7.22
N ILE A 256 -2.18 20.88 -6.14
CA ILE A 256 -2.19 19.42 -6.04
C ILE A 256 -3.63 18.90 -6.00
N ALA A 257 -4.49 19.51 -5.18
CA ALA A 257 -5.90 19.13 -5.11
C ALA A 257 -6.60 19.30 -6.46
N ALA A 258 -6.40 20.43 -7.11
CA ALA A 258 -6.96 20.70 -8.44
C ALA A 258 -6.44 19.70 -9.51
N ALA A 259 -5.19 19.28 -9.41
CA ALA A 259 -4.64 18.25 -10.31
C ALA A 259 -5.29 16.87 -10.09
N CYS A 260 -5.54 16.48 -8.83
CA CYS A 260 -6.28 15.27 -8.50
C CYS A 260 -7.71 15.30 -9.05
N ASP A 261 -8.44 16.41 -8.82
CA ASP A 261 -9.81 16.59 -9.29
C ASP A 261 -9.91 16.56 -10.83
N ALA A 262 -8.89 17.07 -11.50
CA ALA A 262 -8.79 17.08 -12.96
C ALA A 262 -8.23 15.80 -13.58
N GLY A 263 -7.89 14.76 -12.77
CA GLY A 263 -7.28 13.52 -13.27
C GLY A 263 -5.85 13.72 -13.81
N LYS A 264 -5.10 14.66 -13.25
CA LYS A 264 -3.78 15.09 -13.74
C LYS A 264 -2.67 15.00 -12.69
N ILE A 265 -2.79 14.09 -11.74
CA ILE A 265 -1.80 13.91 -10.67
C ILE A 265 -0.39 13.66 -11.21
N GLU A 266 -0.26 13.04 -12.38
CA GLU A 266 1.01 12.80 -13.06
C GLU A 266 1.75 14.09 -13.47
N ASP A 267 1.05 15.21 -13.59
CA ASP A 267 1.63 16.52 -13.91
C ASP A 267 2.18 17.27 -12.69
N VAL A 268 1.82 16.81 -11.47
CA VAL A 268 2.32 17.40 -10.22
C VAL A 268 3.83 17.19 -10.10
N GLN A 269 4.57 18.27 -9.94
CA GLN A 269 6.01 18.29 -9.76
C GLN A 269 6.37 18.62 -8.31
N GLY A 270 7.33 17.91 -7.74
CA GLY A 270 7.85 18.17 -6.40
C GLY A 270 8.80 17.06 -5.96
N ALA A 271 9.82 17.43 -5.21
CA ALA A 271 10.84 16.51 -4.70
C ALA A 271 10.54 16.00 -3.26
N TRP A 272 9.30 16.17 -2.79
CA TRP A 272 8.94 15.88 -1.39
C TRP A 272 9.16 14.42 -0.99
N LEU A 273 9.05 13.49 -1.95
CA LEU A 273 9.15 12.05 -1.71
C LEU A 273 10.45 11.45 -2.24
N SER A 274 11.39 12.25 -2.75
CA SER A 274 12.59 11.73 -3.41
C SER A 274 13.48 10.91 -2.48
N SER A 275 13.70 11.34 -1.23
CA SER A 275 14.48 10.57 -0.24
C SER A 275 13.79 9.25 0.14
N LEU A 276 12.46 9.25 0.24
CA LEU A 276 11.70 8.03 0.49
C LEU A 276 11.75 7.09 -0.72
N ALA A 277 11.69 7.63 -1.92
CA ALA A 277 11.86 6.85 -3.15
C ALA A 277 13.26 6.22 -3.24
N ASP A 278 14.33 6.94 -2.85
CA ASP A 278 15.69 6.39 -2.75
C ASP A 278 15.73 5.19 -1.77
N ALA A 279 15.09 5.31 -0.61
CA ALA A 279 15.00 4.23 0.35
C ALA A 279 14.21 3.02 -0.18
N ILE A 280 13.12 3.25 -0.92
CA ILE A 280 12.34 2.19 -1.57
C ILE A 280 13.19 1.47 -2.64
N GLU A 281 14.02 2.18 -3.39
CA GLU A 281 14.97 1.61 -4.35
C GLU A 281 16.11 0.86 -3.66
N GLY A 282 16.40 1.14 -2.39
CA GLY A 282 17.52 0.57 -1.64
C GLY A 282 18.85 1.31 -1.87
N LYS A 283 18.77 2.61 -2.15
CA LYS A 283 19.94 3.52 -2.33
C LYS A 283 20.34 4.19 -1.04
#